data_6ef40245a64919da82f0e8d3d5be90aa
#
_entry.id   6ef40245a64919da82f0e8d3d5be90aa
#
_cell.length_a   1.000
_cell.length_b   1.000
_cell.length_c   1.000
_cell.angle_alpha   90.00
_cell.angle_beta   90.00
_cell.angle_gamma   90.00
#
_symmetry.space_group_name_H-M   'P 1'
#
loop_
_entity.id
_entity.type
_entity.pdbx_description
1 polymer ?
#
loop_
_entity_poly.entity_id
_entity_poly.type
_entity_poly.pdbx_seq_one_letter_code
_entity_poly.pdbx_strand_id
1 'polypeptide(L)'
;MVALITNLLEQKGKNAPIVIGGCALSYYSREVYFTADIDLAYADREALDAVLKDIGFKKQGKYWVNEGLKMAIEVPSSVLIGEDSPVEIVELAEDLQCKIIGIEDLIIDRLNACKYWKSEIDCEMAELLIRRYTREIDWLYLEKKAVITENNILSELLELKRKAEQ
;
A
#
# COMPACT_ATOMS: atom_id res chain seq x y z
N MET A 1 0.87 -12.50 8.03
CA MET A 1 0.07 -11.72 9.01
C MET A 1 -1.19 -11.14 8.36
N VAL A 2 -1.10 -10.30 7.33
CA VAL A 2 -2.29 -9.65 6.74
C VAL A 2 -3.31 -10.67 6.24
N ALA A 3 -2.90 -11.75 5.58
CA ALA A 3 -3.84 -12.80 5.13
C ALA A 3 -4.57 -13.49 6.30
N LEU A 4 -3.92 -13.66 7.44
CA LEU A 4 -4.58 -14.16 8.66
C LEU A 4 -5.65 -13.18 9.15
N ILE A 5 -5.32 -11.87 9.20
CA ILE A 5 -6.27 -10.82 9.59
C ILE A 5 -7.45 -10.78 8.62
N THR A 6 -7.18 -10.87 7.31
CA THR A 6 -8.21 -10.95 6.25
C THR A 6 -9.16 -12.10 6.51
N ASN A 7 -8.63 -13.31 6.68
CA ASN A 7 -9.44 -14.50 6.93
C ASN A 7 -10.31 -14.36 8.19
N LEU A 8 -9.74 -13.87 9.29
CA LEU A 8 -10.49 -13.67 10.55
C LEU A 8 -11.59 -12.61 10.43
N LEU A 9 -11.40 -11.57 9.63
CA LEU A 9 -12.41 -10.57 9.35
C LEU A 9 -13.52 -11.14 8.45
N GLU A 10 -13.16 -11.87 7.40
CA GLU A 10 -14.11 -12.50 6.48
C GLU A 10 -14.97 -13.55 7.18
N GLN A 11 -14.42 -14.34 8.11
CA GLN A 11 -15.19 -15.25 8.96
C GLN A 11 -16.22 -14.53 9.84
N LYS A 12 -16.00 -13.26 10.15
CA LYS A 12 -16.96 -12.40 10.85
C LYS A 12 -17.92 -11.63 9.90
N GLY A 13 -17.89 -11.94 8.59
CA GLY A 13 -18.71 -11.26 7.57
C GLY A 13 -18.24 -9.84 7.27
N LYS A 14 -16.97 -9.52 7.50
CA LYS A 14 -16.37 -8.22 7.27
C LYS A 14 -15.52 -8.22 5.99
N ASN A 15 -15.33 -7.04 5.40
CA ASN A 15 -14.46 -6.89 4.24
C ASN A 15 -12.98 -7.11 4.61
N ALA A 16 -12.18 -7.51 3.63
CA ALA A 16 -10.72 -7.58 3.75
C ALA A 16 -10.10 -6.17 3.82
N PRO A 17 -9.09 -5.94 4.68
CA PRO A 17 -8.28 -4.74 4.64
C PRO A 17 -7.39 -4.72 3.41
N ILE A 18 -6.94 -3.52 3.01
CA ILE A 18 -6.03 -3.34 1.87
C ILE A 18 -4.66 -2.93 2.41
N VAL A 19 -3.62 -3.64 2.03
CA VAL A 19 -2.22 -3.28 2.31
C VAL A 19 -1.84 -2.06 1.48
N ILE A 20 -1.28 -1.05 2.14
CA ILE A 20 -0.83 0.20 1.52
C ILE A 20 0.59 0.55 1.98
N GLY A 21 1.06 1.74 1.66
CA GLY A 21 2.27 2.34 2.24
C GLY A 21 3.55 1.53 2.08
N GLY A 22 4.36 1.51 3.14
CA GLY A 22 5.67 0.85 3.15
C GLY A 22 5.60 -0.66 2.94
N CYS A 23 4.57 -1.33 3.48
CA CYS A 23 4.40 -2.77 3.32
C CYS A 23 4.07 -3.14 1.85
N ALA A 24 3.22 -2.36 1.16
CA ALA A 24 2.97 -2.51 -0.26
C ALA A 24 4.25 -2.25 -1.08
N LEU A 25 5.00 -1.22 -0.71
CA LEU A 25 6.27 -0.91 -1.36
C LEU A 25 7.29 -2.05 -1.23
N SER A 26 7.38 -2.68 -0.05
CA SER A 26 8.25 -3.85 0.16
C SER A 26 7.89 -4.99 -0.81
N TYR A 27 6.59 -5.29 -0.97
CA TYR A 27 6.11 -6.30 -1.90
C TYR A 27 6.49 -5.99 -3.36
N TYR A 28 6.12 -4.82 -3.87
CA TYR A 28 6.38 -4.45 -5.27
C TYR A 28 7.86 -4.21 -5.57
N SER A 29 8.63 -3.71 -4.59
CA SER A 29 10.08 -3.55 -4.75
C SER A 29 10.84 -4.89 -4.65
N ARG A 30 10.14 -6.01 -4.38
CA ARG A 30 10.75 -7.33 -4.12
C ARG A 30 11.85 -7.24 -3.07
N GLU A 31 11.48 -6.69 -1.90
CA GLU A 31 12.33 -6.53 -0.72
C GLU A 31 13.56 -5.62 -0.91
N VAL A 32 13.61 -4.81 -1.96
CA VAL A 32 14.61 -3.72 -2.06
C VAL A 32 14.34 -2.65 -1.01
N TYR A 33 13.05 -2.38 -0.74
CA TYR A 33 12.61 -1.58 0.39
C TYR A 33 12.09 -2.49 1.50
N PHE A 34 12.45 -2.20 2.75
CA PHE A 34 11.99 -2.95 3.91
C PHE A 34 11.31 -2.02 4.93
N THR A 35 10.21 -2.49 5.50
CA THR A 35 9.54 -1.86 6.64
C THR A 35 9.18 -2.90 7.70
N ALA A 36 9.18 -2.48 8.96
CA ALA A 36 8.72 -3.30 10.08
C ALA A 36 7.22 -3.12 10.36
N ASP A 37 6.62 -2.07 9.82
CA ASP A 37 5.23 -1.70 10.07
C ASP A 37 4.36 -2.16 8.89
N ILE A 38 3.12 -2.53 9.22
CA ILE A 38 2.10 -2.89 8.23
C ILE A 38 1.09 -1.74 8.20
N ASP A 39 1.00 -1.08 7.05
CA ASP A 39 0.03 -0.02 6.80
C ASP A 39 -1.20 -0.59 6.10
N LEU A 40 -2.39 -0.33 6.64
CA LEU A 40 -3.65 -0.81 6.11
C LEU A 40 -4.61 0.34 5.82
N ALA A 41 -5.36 0.25 4.74
CA ALA A 41 -6.59 1.00 4.54
C ALA A 41 -7.77 0.12 4.97
N TYR A 42 -8.55 0.59 5.96
CA TYR A 42 -9.69 -0.17 6.48
C TYR A 42 -10.70 0.72 7.24
N ALA A 43 -11.97 0.60 6.88
CA ALA A 43 -13.02 1.45 7.43
C ALA A 43 -13.52 0.99 8.81
N ASP A 44 -13.75 -0.32 9.00
CA ASP A 44 -14.31 -0.88 10.24
C ASP A 44 -13.22 -1.13 11.30
N ARG A 45 -12.78 -0.03 11.92
CA ARG A 45 -11.70 -0.08 12.92
C ARG A 45 -12.07 -0.86 14.17
N GLU A 46 -13.35 -0.96 14.52
CA GLU A 46 -13.81 -1.73 15.68
C GLU A 46 -13.65 -3.22 15.43
N ALA A 47 -14.07 -3.69 14.24
CA ALA A 47 -13.88 -5.08 13.86
C ALA A 47 -12.41 -5.47 13.78
N LEU A 48 -11.56 -4.59 13.23
CA LEU A 48 -10.12 -4.79 13.17
C LEU A 48 -9.49 -4.83 14.56
N ASP A 49 -9.86 -3.89 15.45
CA ASP A 49 -9.37 -3.85 16.84
C ASP A 49 -9.69 -5.15 17.58
N ALA A 50 -10.89 -5.67 17.43
CA ALA A 50 -11.29 -6.95 18.04
C ALA A 50 -10.44 -8.11 17.52
N VAL A 51 -10.27 -8.23 16.20
CA VAL A 51 -9.45 -9.29 15.60
C VAL A 51 -7.99 -9.18 16.04
N LEU A 52 -7.42 -7.97 16.03
CA LEU A 52 -6.03 -7.77 16.42
C LEU A 52 -5.79 -8.10 17.90
N LYS A 53 -6.72 -7.77 18.78
CA LYS A 53 -6.66 -8.16 20.20
C LYS A 53 -6.70 -9.69 20.38
N ASP A 54 -7.58 -10.35 19.65
CA ASP A 54 -7.72 -11.82 19.70
C ASP A 54 -6.41 -12.53 19.32
N ILE A 55 -5.59 -11.95 18.43
CA ILE A 55 -4.29 -12.48 18.01
C ILE A 55 -3.09 -11.83 18.73
N GLY A 56 -3.34 -11.15 19.85
CA GLY A 56 -2.30 -10.71 20.79
C GLY A 56 -1.68 -9.34 20.50
N PHE A 57 -2.29 -8.52 19.64
CA PHE A 57 -1.88 -7.12 19.49
C PHE A 57 -2.49 -6.24 20.60
N LYS A 58 -1.74 -5.22 21.01
CA LYS A 58 -2.16 -4.20 21.96
C LYS A 58 -2.16 -2.83 21.30
N LYS A 59 -3.24 -2.07 21.50
CA LYS A 59 -3.31 -0.71 20.96
C LYS A 59 -2.41 0.24 21.74
N GLN A 60 -1.52 0.92 21.01
CA GLN A 60 -0.59 1.93 21.53
C GLN A 60 -0.66 3.18 20.64
N GLY A 61 -1.45 4.17 21.06
CA GLY A 61 -1.71 5.36 20.24
C GLY A 61 -2.42 5.01 18.92
N LYS A 62 -1.77 5.33 17.80
CA LYS A 62 -2.29 5.02 16.45
C LYS A 62 -1.95 3.59 15.97
N TYR A 63 -1.08 2.89 16.68
CA TYR A 63 -0.60 1.56 16.30
C TYR A 63 -1.28 0.45 17.09
N TRP A 64 -1.32 -0.73 16.50
CA TRP A 64 -1.49 -2.00 17.20
C TRP A 64 -0.16 -2.74 17.18
N VAL A 65 0.39 -3.02 18.36
CA VAL A 65 1.73 -3.60 18.52
C VAL A 65 1.66 -5.00 19.09
N ASN A 66 2.40 -5.93 18.50
CA ASN A 66 2.66 -7.24 19.06
C ASN A 66 4.17 -7.40 19.30
N GLU A 67 4.59 -7.28 20.56
CA GLU A 67 6.01 -7.32 20.94
C GLU A 67 6.64 -8.70 20.68
N GLY A 68 5.87 -9.78 20.85
CA GLY A 68 6.34 -11.14 20.60
C GLY A 68 6.67 -11.40 19.13
N LEU A 69 5.89 -10.82 18.23
CA LEU A 69 6.12 -10.88 16.77
C LEU A 69 7.00 -9.74 16.26
N LYS A 70 7.31 -8.75 17.10
CA LYS A 70 8.02 -7.50 16.70
C LYS A 70 7.35 -6.81 15.51
N MET A 71 6.02 -6.73 15.54
CA MET A 71 5.21 -6.17 14.47
C MET A 71 4.36 -5.02 14.98
N ALA A 72 4.20 -4.00 14.15
CA ALA A 72 3.23 -2.93 14.35
C ALA A 72 2.30 -2.83 13.14
N ILE A 73 1.04 -2.47 13.39
CA ILE A 73 0.03 -2.24 12.37
C ILE A 73 -0.50 -0.82 12.56
N GLU A 74 -0.54 -0.07 11.48
CA GLU A 74 -1.17 1.25 11.41
C GLU A 74 -2.33 1.22 10.41
N VAL A 75 -3.35 2.04 10.66
CA VAL A 75 -4.46 2.24 9.73
C VAL A 75 -4.56 3.74 9.45
N PRO A 76 -3.70 4.29 8.59
CA PRO A 76 -3.69 5.73 8.30
C PRO A 76 -4.92 6.18 7.52
N SER A 77 -5.58 5.28 6.77
CA SER A 77 -6.75 5.61 5.96
C SER A 77 -7.89 4.62 6.17
N SER A 78 -9.11 5.10 5.96
CA SER A 78 -10.32 4.25 5.97
C SER A 78 -10.61 3.62 4.61
N VAL A 79 -10.16 4.27 3.53
CA VAL A 79 -10.41 3.88 2.13
C VAL A 79 -9.21 4.28 1.26
N LEU A 80 -9.15 3.76 0.05
CA LEU A 80 -8.21 4.26 -0.98
C LEU A 80 -8.69 5.59 -1.55
N ILE A 81 -7.80 6.31 -2.21
CA ILE A 81 -8.08 7.63 -2.81
C ILE A 81 -8.80 7.45 -4.15
N GLY A 82 -10.07 7.12 -4.10
CA GLY A 82 -10.93 6.99 -5.28
C GLY A 82 -11.66 5.65 -5.34
N GLU A 83 -12.88 5.69 -5.86
CA GLU A 83 -13.70 4.50 -6.04
C GLU A 83 -13.13 3.56 -7.12
N ASP A 84 -12.34 4.12 -8.04
CA ASP A 84 -11.69 3.43 -9.16
C ASP A 84 -10.25 3.00 -8.85
N SER A 85 -9.80 3.12 -7.59
CA SER A 85 -8.46 2.71 -7.17
C SER A 85 -8.23 1.22 -7.40
N PRO A 86 -7.20 0.83 -8.18
CA PRO A 86 -6.90 -0.57 -8.43
C PRO A 86 -6.45 -1.28 -7.16
N VAL A 87 -6.87 -2.53 -7.02
CA VAL A 87 -6.50 -3.41 -5.91
C VAL A 87 -6.13 -4.76 -6.48
N GLU A 88 -4.99 -5.29 -6.08
CA GLU A 88 -4.57 -6.64 -6.43
C GLU A 88 -4.88 -7.62 -5.30
N ILE A 89 -5.16 -8.87 -5.68
CA ILE A 89 -5.30 -9.98 -4.74
C ILE A 89 -4.00 -10.79 -4.80
N VAL A 90 -3.34 -10.91 -3.66
CA VAL A 90 -2.11 -11.69 -3.52
C VAL A 90 -2.44 -12.99 -2.81
N GLU A 91 -2.29 -14.10 -3.52
CA GLU A 91 -2.41 -15.44 -2.96
C GLU A 91 -1.06 -15.85 -2.35
N LEU A 92 -1.04 -16.16 -1.06
CA LEU A 92 0.16 -16.56 -0.31
C LEU A 92 0.25 -18.07 -0.11
N ALA A 93 -0.91 -18.73 0.01
CA ALA A 93 -1.08 -20.17 0.12
C ALA A 93 -2.55 -20.51 -0.19
N GLU A 94 -2.87 -21.81 -0.22
CA GLU A 94 -4.25 -22.28 -0.32
C GLU A 94 -5.09 -21.65 0.82
N ASP A 95 -6.18 -20.97 0.46
CA ASP A 95 -7.09 -20.24 1.37
C ASP A 95 -6.45 -19.05 2.14
N LEU A 96 -5.26 -18.60 1.76
CA LEU A 96 -4.59 -17.45 2.37
C LEU A 96 -4.28 -16.37 1.33
N GLN A 97 -5.11 -15.35 1.30
CA GLN A 97 -4.95 -14.20 0.41
C GLN A 97 -5.00 -12.88 1.17
N CYS A 98 -4.47 -11.84 0.55
CA CYS A 98 -4.65 -10.46 1.02
C CYS A 98 -4.84 -9.51 -0.16
N LYS A 99 -5.42 -8.36 0.13
CA LYS A 99 -5.56 -7.27 -0.84
C LYS A 99 -4.42 -6.28 -0.67
N ILE A 100 -3.88 -5.82 -1.78
CA ILE A 100 -2.83 -4.81 -1.82
C ILE A 100 -3.23 -3.68 -2.79
N ILE A 101 -2.86 -2.47 -2.47
CA ILE A 101 -3.04 -1.30 -3.36
C ILE A 101 -2.40 -1.57 -4.72
N GLY A 102 -3.05 -1.14 -5.81
CA GLY A 102 -2.48 -1.26 -7.14
C GLY A 102 -1.18 -0.48 -7.31
N ILE A 103 -0.35 -0.95 -8.24
CA ILE A 103 0.98 -0.37 -8.47
C ILE A 103 0.90 1.11 -8.86
N GLU A 104 -0.14 1.51 -9.59
CA GLU A 104 -0.33 2.89 -10.05
C GLU A 104 -0.53 3.86 -8.88
N ASP A 105 -1.43 3.53 -7.95
CA ASP A 105 -1.69 4.37 -6.78
C ASP A 105 -0.50 4.40 -5.82
N LEU A 106 0.26 3.30 -5.73
CA LEU A 106 1.50 3.28 -4.97
C LEU A 106 2.57 4.18 -5.60
N ILE A 107 2.70 4.21 -6.94
CA ILE A 107 3.60 5.12 -7.64
C ILE A 107 3.20 6.58 -7.39
N ILE A 108 1.90 6.90 -7.44
CA ILE A 108 1.40 8.25 -7.12
C ILE A 108 1.79 8.65 -5.70
N ASP A 109 1.59 7.78 -4.74
CA ASP A 109 1.94 8.02 -3.33
C ASP A 109 3.45 8.30 -3.18
N ARG A 110 4.31 7.50 -3.79
CA ARG A 110 5.77 7.72 -3.77
C ARG A 110 6.18 9.00 -4.47
N LEU A 111 5.59 9.33 -5.63
CA LEU A 111 5.88 10.58 -6.33
C LEU A 111 5.44 11.82 -5.53
N ASN A 112 4.30 11.75 -4.84
CA ASN A 112 3.86 12.79 -3.93
C ASN A 112 4.85 12.97 -2.77
N ALA A 113 5.29 11.89 -2.14
CA ALA A 113 6.28 11.94 -1.07
C ALA A 113 7.62 12.51 -1.57
N CYS A 114 8.08 12.08 -2.75
CA CYS A 114 9.26 12.63 -3.42
C CYS A 114 9.15 14.15 -3.63
N LYS A 115 8.03 14.60 -4.21
CA LYS A 115 7.85 16.01 -4.58
C LYS A 115 7.63 16.92 -3.38
N TYR A 116 6.70 16.58 -2.51
CA TYR A 116 6.22 17.48 -1.47
C TYR A 116 6.99 17.33 -0.14
N TRP A 117 7.46 16.14 0.19
CA TRP A 117 8.24 15.91 1.41
C TRP A 117 9.74 15.85 1.16
N LYS A 118 10.17 15.98 -0.13
CA LYS A 118 11.58 15.91 -0.53
C LYS A 118 12.27 14.63 -0.09
N SER A 119 11.51 13.53 -0.10
CA SER A 119 12.03 12.22 0.29
C SER A 119 12.79 11.59 -0.87
N GLU A 120 14.12 11.55 -0.76
CA GLU A 120 15.01 10.94 -1.78
C GLU A 120 14.69 9.44 -1.95
N ILE A 121 14.42 8.74 -0.85
CA ILE A 121 14.04 7.32 -0.87
C ILE A 121 12.77 7.11 -1.69
N ASP A 122 11.76 7.96 -1.53
CA ASP A 122 10.51 7.83 -2.27
C ASP A 122 10.70 8.16 -3.76
N CYS A 123 11.61 9.08 -4.10
CA CYS A 123 12.01 9.35 -5.48
C CYS A 123 12.62 8.11 -6.14
N GLU A 124 13.59 7.49 -5.45
CA GLU A 124 14.27 6.27 -5.93
C GLU A 124 13.30 5.10 -6.06
N MET A 125 12.38 4.95 -5.10
CA MET A 125 11.39 3.87 -5.14
C MET A 125 10.36 4.08 -6.26
N ALA A 126 9.89 5.31 -6.49
CA ALA A 126 9.02 5.61 -7.64
C ALA A 126 9.70 5.25 -8.97
N GLU A 127 10.97 5.63 -9.14
CA GLU A 127 11.74 5.27 -10.33
C GLU A 127 11.90 3.76 -10.48
N LEU A 128 12.25 3.06 -9.39
CA LEU A 128 12.39 1.61 -9.37
C LEU A 128 11.10 0.90 -9.81
N LEU A 129 9.95 1.31 -9.24
CA LEU A 129 8.65 0.72 -9.56
C LEU A 129 8.29 0.94 -11.03
N ILE A 130 8.42 2.17 -11.52
CA ILE A 130 8.14 2.51 -12.92
C ILE A 130 9.01 1.69 -13.88
N ARG A 131 10.30 1.59 -13.63
CA ARG A 131 11.23 0.80 -14.48
C ARG A 131 10.90 -0.69 -14.46
N ARG A 132 10.52 -1.23 -13.30
CA ARG A 132 10.23 -2.66 -13.13
C ARG A 132 8.91 -3.07 -13.78
N TYR A 133 7.89 -2.24 -13.65
CA TYR A 133 6.52 -2.54 -14.06
C TYR A 133 6.05 -1.78 -15.29
N THR A 134 6.97 -1.18 -16.06
CA THR A 134 6.64 -0.30 -17.20
C THR A 134 5.69 -0.92 -18.22
N ARG A 135 5.69 -2.26 -18.34
CA ARG A 135 4.82 -3.02 -19.27
C ARG A 135 3.48 -3.43 -18.67
N GLU A 136 3.35 -3.34 -17.35
CA GLU A 136 2.20 -3.80 -16.58
C GLU A 136 1.33 -2.61 -16.12
N ILE A 137 1.94 -1.42 -16.00
CA ILE A 137 1.27 -0.19 -15.58
C ILE A 137 0.17 0.21 -16.54
N ASP A 138 -1.04 0.48 -16.02
CA ASP A 138 -2.07 1.22 -16.73
C ASP A 138 -1.68 2.72 -16.79
N TRP A 139 -0.94 3.08 -17.84
CA TRP A 139 -0.45 4.44 -18.04
C TRP A 139 -1.58 5.46 -18.20
N LEU A 140 -2.72 5.06 -18.79
CA LEU A 140 -3.85 5.97 -18.95
C LEU A 140 -4.45 6.35 -17.59
N TYR A 141 -4.63 5.37 -16.72
CA TYR A 141 -5.07 5.60 -15.34
C TYR A 141 -4.05 6.46 -14.57
N LEU A 142 -2.79 6.09 -14.61
CA LEU A 142 -1.72 6.73 -13.86
C LEU A 142 -1.55 8.20 -14.28
N GLU A 143 -1.51 8.50 -15.58
CA GLU A 143 -1.41 9.86 -16.10
C GLU A 143 -2.64 10.70 -15.74
N LYS A 144 -3.85 10.13 -15.83
CA LYS A 144 -5.10 10.79 -15.42
C LYS A 144 -5.05 11.18 -13.93
N LYS A 145 -4.59 10.29 -13.07
CA LYS A 145 -4.46 10.58 -11.62
C LYS A 145 -3.34 11.57 -11.31
N ALA A 146 -2.25 11.55 -12.05
CA ALA A 146 -1.11 12.45 -11.87
C ALA A 146 -1.44 13.92 -12.18
N VAL A 147 -2.46 14.19 -13.01
CA VAL A 147 -2.91 15.55 -13.37
C VAL A 147 -3.78 16.18 -12.29
N ILE A 148 -4.42 15.40 -11.42
CA ILE A 148 -5.35 15.93 -10.42
C ILE A 148 -4.60 16.94 -9.52
N THR A 149 -5.30 18.00 -9.14
CA THR A 149 -4.73 19.14 -8.39
C THR A 149 -4.02 18.70 -7.11
N GLU A 150 -4.57 17.73 -6.41
CA GLU A 150 -4.02 17.17 -5.16
C GLU A 150 -2.68 16.47 -5.39
N ASN A 151 -2.48 15.88 -6.57
CA ASN A 151 -1.24 15.20 -6.92
C ASN A 151 -0.27 16.15 -7.64
N ASN A 152 -0.68 16.69 -8.80
CA ASN A 152 0.12 17.62 -9.61
C ASN A 152 1.56 17.11 -9.85
N ILE A 153 1.69 15.83 -10.22
CA ILE A 153 2.98 15.12 -10.38
C ILE A 153 3.23 14.63 -11.81
N LEU A 154 2.43 15.11 -12.77
CA LEU A 154 2.51 14.63 -14.15
C LEU A 154 3.89 14.87 -14.79
N SER A 155 4.54 15.99 -14.51
CA SER A 155 5.86 16.29 -15.06
C SER A 155 6.92 15.31 -14.61
N GLU A 156 6.92 14.99 -13.32
CA GLU A 156 7.82 14.00 -12.70
C GLU A 156 7.55 12.61 -13.26
N LEU A 157 6.28 12.23 -13.37
CA LEU A 157 5.87 10.94 -13.92
C LEU A 157 6.36 10.75 -15.37
N LEU A 158 6.12 11.75 -16.24
CA LEU A 158 6.52 11.67 -17.66
C LEU A 158 8.04 11.64 -17.84
N GLU A 159 8.79 12.31 -16.97
CA GLU A 159 10.24 12.21 -16.97
C GLU A 159 10.72 10.78 -16.65
N LEU A 160 10.16 10.15 -15.62
CA LEU A 160 10.51 8.79 -15.25
C LEU A 160 10.05 7.76 -16.29
N LYS A 161 8.86 7.94 -16.87
CA LYS A 161 8.38 7.10 -17.98
C LYS A 161 9.38 7.09 -19.13
N ARG A 162 9.80 8.26 -19.58
CA ARG A 162 10.80 8.40 -20.66
C ARG A 162 12.14 7.72 -20.32
N LYS A 163 12.59 7.79 -19.07
CA LYS A 163 13.81 7.09 -18.62
C LYS A 163 13.65 5.56 -18.62
N ALA A 164 12.46 5.06 -18.33
CA ALA A 164 12.19 3.62 -18.28
C ALA A 164 12.04 2.99 -19.68
N GLU A 165 11.76 3.78 -20.71
CA GLU A 165 11.62 3.34 -22.11
C GLU A 165 12.96 3.33 -22.87
N GLN A 166 14.05 3.82 -22.27
CA GLN A 166 15.41 3.84 -22.83
C GLN A 166 16.20 2.58 -22.46
#